data_fa9f9872bfd5b5b9d7a11b028e489231
#
_entry.id   fa9f9872bfd5b5b9d7a11b028e489231
#
_cell.length_a   1.000
_cell.length_b   1.000
_cell.length_c   1.000
_cell.angle_alpha   90.00
_cell.angle_beta   90.00
_cell.angle_gamma   90.00
#
_symmetry.space_group_name_H-M   'P 1'
#
loop_
_entity.id
_entity.type
_entity.pdbx_description
1 polymer ?
#
loop_
_entity_poly.entity_id
_entity_poly.type
_entity_poly.pdbx_seq_one_letter_code
_entity_poly.pdbx_strand_id
1 'polypeptide(L)'
;LRAKGQTSHFSHGMRITDPVALDCAQEAAGQLRYEIEAAFSLGLPNTPMAGASISVISGNFVTARPVGIVDGVDFMHTGLVRKIDAVAIRRAIDTGALVMLSPFGFSHTGEAFNLTMEDVATATAIALQADKLLFMTEVAGVRENQDDPDSAIDTELALADAKRMLAKLPRPTQPTDVAFYLQYCVRACEAGVERSHILPFAVDGALLQEVYTHDGIGTMVVDEKLESLREATPDDIGSLIALIEPFERDGTLVK
;
A
#
# COMPACT_ATOMS: atom_id res chain seq x y z
N LEU A 1 -14.36 -19.76 4.03
CA LEU A 1 -15.13 -20.37 2.94
C LEU A 1 -14.80 -21.86 2.77
N ARG A 2 -13.53 -22.24 2.55
CA ARG A 2 -13.13 -23.66 2.41
C ARG A 2 -13.56 -24.51 3.58
N ALA A 3 -13.42 -24.03 4.81
CA ALA A 3 -13.86 -24.74 6.01
C ALA A 3 -15.39 -24.94 6.09
N LYS A 4 -16.17 -24.10 5.41
CA LYS A 4 -17.63 -24.21 5.25
C LYS A 4 -18.03 -24.91 3.94
N GLY A 5 -17.07 -25.52 3.19
CA GLY A 5 -17.31 -26.25 1.96
C GLY A 5 -17.71 -25.38 0.75
N GLN A 6 -17.41 -24.08 0.83
CA GLN A 6 -17.74 -23.12 -0.23
C GLN A 6 -16.50 -22.65 -0.98
N THR A 7 -16.69 -22.30 -2.25
CA THR A 7 -15.66 -21.72 -3.14
C THR A 7 -15.90 -20.23 -3.34
N SER A 8 -14.81 -19.50 -3.55
CA SER A 8 -14.88 -18.08 -3.92
C SER A 8 -15.18 -17.95 -5.41
N HIS A 9 -16.09 -17.07 -5.76
CA HIS A 9 -16.39 -16.70 -7.14
C HIS A 9 -15.82 -15.30 -7.42
N PHE A 10 -15.21 -15.15 -8.59
CA PHE A 10 -14.64 -13.89 -9.05
C PHE A 10 -15.22 -13.50 -10.41
N SER A 11 -15.41 -12.22 -10.61
CA SER A 11 -15.73 -11.61 -11.89
C SER A 11 -15.02 -10.27 -11.99
N HIS A 12 -14.45 -9.95 -13.16
CA HIS A 12 -13.71 -8.71 -13.38
C HIS A 12 -12.58 -8.43 -12.35
N GLY A 13 -11.91 -9.50 -11.87
CA GLY A 13 -10.86 -9.41 -10.84
C GLY A 13 -11.38 -9.14 -9.42
N MET A 14 -12.70 -8.97 -9.22
CA MET A 14 -13.32 -8.76 -7.92
C MET A 14 -14.05 -10.01 -7.45
N ARG A 15 -14.03 -10.24 -6.14
CA ARG A 15 -14.79 -11.34 -5.52
C ARG A 15 -16.28 -10.98 -5.50
N ILE A 16 -17.13 -11.93 -5.87
CA ILE A 16 -18.56 -11.87 -5.61
C ILE A 16 -18.78 -12.28 -4.15
N THR A 17 -19.35 -11.41 -3.32
CA THR A 17 -19.53 -11.64 -1.89
C THR A 17 -20.99 -11.91 -1.61
N ASP A 18 -21.37 -13.19 -1.56
CA ASP A 18 -22.68 -13.61 -1.06
C ASP A 18 -22.77 -13.47 0.48
N PRO A 19 -23.93 -13.64 1.10
CA PRO A 19 -24.09 -13.51 2.56
C PRO A 19 -23.15 -14.42 3.36
N VAL A 20 -22.94 -15.66 2.91
CA VAL A 20 -22.05 -16.60 3.62
C VAL A 20 -20.59 -16.18 3.48
N ALA A 21 -20.19 -15.68 2.31
CA ALA A 21 -18.86 -15.13 2.10
C ALA A 21 -18.62 -13.88 2.95
N LEU A 22 -19.63 -13.03 3.10
CA LEU A 22 -19.59 -11.86 3.98
C LEU A 22 -19.35 -12.26 5.43
N ASP A 23 -20.15 -13.18 5.96
CA ASP A 23 -20.01 -13.68 7.34
C ASP A 23 -18.61 -14.25 7.57
N CYS A 24 -18.14 -15.12 6.67
CA CYS A 24 -16.78 -15.68 6.76
C CYS A 24 -15.69 -14.62 6.76
N ALA A 25 -15.84 -13.58 5.94
CA ALA A 25 -14.87 -12.51 5.85
C ALA A 25 -14.86 -11.64 7.12
N GLN A 26 -16.03 -11.37 7.72
CA GLN A 26 -16.16 -10.67 8.98
C GLN A 26 -15.56 -11.46 10.14
N GLU A 27 -15.86 -12.77 10.22
CA GLU A 27 -15.26 -13.68 11.22
C GLU A 27 -13.72 -13.65 11.14
N ALA A 28 -13.17 -13.82 9.93
CA ALA A 28 -11.72 -13.83 9.70
C ALA A 28 -11.08 -12.47 10.03
N ALA A 29 -11.69 -11.36 9.63
CA ALA A 29 -11.18 -10.02 9.94
C ALA A 29 -11.21 -9.73 11.44
N GLY A 30 -12.25 -10.18 12.15
CA GLY A 30 -12.36 -10.07 13.61
C GLY A 30 -11.26 -10.86 14.33
N GLN A 31 -11.02 -12.10 13.91
CA GLN A 31 -9.96 -12.93 14.49
C GLN A 31 -8.58 -12.31 14.23
N LEU A 32 -8.27 -11.96 12.99
CA LEU A 32 -6.98 -11.35 12.62
C LEU A 32 -6.73 -10.05 13.39
N ARG A 33 -7.77 -9.24 13.60
CA ARG A 33 -7.66 -8.03 14.42
C ARG A 33 -7.12 -8.34 15.82
N TYR A 34 -7.68 -9.32 16.52
CA TYR A 34 -7.22 -9.69 17.85
C TYR A 34 -5.80 -10.26 17.84
N GLU A 35 -5.42 -11.01 16.81
CA GLU A 35 -4.07 -11.53 16.65
C GLU A 35 -3.05 -10.39 16.48
N ILE A 36 -3.38 -9.36 15.69
CA ILE A 36 -2.55 -8.17 15.50
C ILE A 36 -2.46 -7.36 16.81
N GLU A 37 -3.59 -7.10 17.47
CA GLU A 37 -3.61 -6.40 18.77
C GLU A 37 -2.75 -7.12 19.80
N ALA A 38 -2.83 -8.46 19.86
CA ALA A 38 -2.01 -9.27 20.75
C ALA A 38 -0.51 -9.16 20.41
N ALA A 39 -0.15 -9.17 19.12
CA ALA A 39 1.24 -9.00 18.68
C ALA A 39 1.82 -7.65 19.11
N PHE A 40 1.07 -6.56 18.97
CA PHE A 40 1.50 -5.23 19.44
C PHE A 40 1.47 -5.05 20.97
N SER A 41 0.81 -5.95 21.68
CA SER A 41 0.80 -5.96 23.15
C SER A 41 2.00 -6.72 23.75
N LEU A 42 2.85 -7.34 22.90
CA LEU A 42 4.05 -8.02 23.37
C LEU A 42 5.08 -7.01 23.87
N GLY A 43 5.43 -7.10 25.15
CA GLY A 43 6.42 -6.20 25.79
C GLY A 43 7.46 -7.00 26.57
N LEU A 44 7.86 -8.17 26.09
CA LEU A 44 8.79 -9.06 26.80
C LEU A 44 10.15 -8.39 27.03
N PRO A 45 10.72 -8.49 28.25
CA PRO A 45 12.07 -7.99 28.53
C PRO A 45 13.10 -8.61 27.58
N ASN A 46 14.13 -7.86 27.22
CA ASN A 46 15.20 -8.26 26.31
C ASN A 46 14.76 -8.56 24.85
N THR A 47 13.63 -8.01 24.43
CA THR A 47 13.19 -7.99 23.04
C THR A 47 13.15 -6.56 22.51
N PRO A 48 13.14 -6.35 21.18
CA PRO A 48 12.95 -4.99 20.61
C PRO A 48 11.69 -4.29 21.09
N MET A 49 10.69 -5.04 21.56
CA MET A 49 9.42 -4.54 22.08
C MET A 49 9.43 -4.28 23.60
N ALA A 50 10.59 -4.45 24.26
CA ALA A 50 10.69 -4.25 25.70
C ALA A 50 10.33 -2.81 26.09
N GLY A 51 9.26 -2.67 26.89
CA GLY A 51 8.74 -1.37 27.30
C GLY A 51 7.98 -0.59 26.22
N ALA A 52 7.74 -1.16 25.04
CA ALA A 52 6.91 -0.54 24.03
C ALA A 52 5.45 -0.48 24.51
N SER A 53 4.81 0.66 24.32
CA SER A 53 3.37 0.87 24.57
C SER A 53 2.74 1.33 23.26
N ILE A 54 2.27 0.37 22.47
CA ILE A 54 1.65 0.64 21.16
C ILE A 54 0.15 0.39 21.30
N SER A 55 -0.63 1.46 21.19
CA SER A 55 -2.09 1.36 21.13
C SER A 55 -2.54 1.10 19.70
N VAL A 56 -3.42 0.11 19.50
CA VAL A 56 -4.05 -0.17 18.20
C VAL A 56 -5.50 0.26 18.26
N ILE A 57 -5.91 1.12 17.32
CA ILE A 57 -7.27 1.64 17.23
C ILE A 57 -7.87 1.19 15.89
N SER A 58 -9.07 0.65 15.93
CA SER A 58 -9.87 0.36 14.74
C SER A 58 -11.29 0.90 14.91
N GLY A 59 -11.99 1.13 13.79
CA GLY A 59 -13.33 1.70 13.82
C GLY A 59 -14.00 1.73 12.44
N ASN A 60 -15.16 2.35 12.37
CA ASN A 60 -15.96 2.52 11.16
C ASN A 60 -15.51 3.71 10.28
N PHE A 61 -14.23 3.81 10.03
CA PHE A 61 -13.63 4.93 9.29
C PHE A 61 -13.91 4.89 7.78
N VAL A 62 -14.39 3.75 7.25
CA VAL A 62 -14.61 3.53 5.83
C VAL A 62 -16.10 3.51 5.52
N THR A 63 -16.57 4.48 4.76
CA THR A 63 -17.91 4.43 4.16
C THR A 63 -17.83 3.73 2.82
N ALA A 64 -18.69 2.73 2.61
CA ALA A 64 -18.75 1.94 1.39
C ALA A 64 -20.00 2.25 0.55
N ARG A 65 -19.95 1.86 -0.70
CA ARG A 65 -21.10 1.72 -1.60
C ARG A 65 -21.05 0.36 -2.30
N PRO A 66 -22.18 -0.24 -2.67
CA PRO A 66 -22.16 -1.50 -3.42
C PRO A 66 -21.49 -1.32 -4.80
N VAL A 67 -20.88 -2.39 -5.30
CA VAL A 67 -20.52 -2.49 -6.72
C VAL A 67 -21.79 -2.53 -7.56
N GLY A 68 -22.81 -3.26 -7.12
CA GLY A 68 -24.06 -3.46 -7.83
C GLY A 68 -23.94 -4.52 -8.91
N ILE A 69 -24.69 -4.34 -10.00
CA ILE A 69 -24.69 -5.26 -11.15
C ILE A 69 -23.78 -4.69 -12.24
N VAL A 70 -22.78 -5.49 -12.65
CA VAL A 70 -21.85 -5.15 -13.73
C VAL A 70 -21.87 -6.27 -14.76
N ASP A 71 -22.13 -5.96 -16.02
CA ASP A 71 -22.22 -6.91 -17.14
C ASP A 71 -23.13 -8.11 -16.84
N GLY A 72 -24.27 -7.84 -16.15
CA GLY A 72 -25.25 -8.86 -15.77
C GLY A 72 -24.90 -9.70 -14.55
N VAL A 73 -23.76 -9.46 -13.92
CA VAL A 73 -23.31 -10.14 -12.69
C VAL A 73 -23.61 -9.27 -11.48
N ASP A 74 -24.41 -9.77 -10.54
CA ASP A 74 -24.67 -9.11 -9.25
C ASP A 74 -23.51 -9.42 -8.28
N PHE A 75 -22.86 -8.38 -7.80
CA PHE A 75 -21.74 -8.46 -6.85
C PHE A 75 -22.20 -8.53 -5.38
N MET A 76 -23.50 -8.45 -5.11
CA MET A 76 -24.12 -8.56 -3.78
C MET A 76 -23.45 -7.64 -2.73
N HIS A 77 -22.78 -8.21 -1.73
CA HIS A 77 -22.10 -7.49 -0.66
C HIS A 77 -20.65 -7.09 -1.00
N THR A 78 -20.23 -7.16 -2.25
CA THR A 78 -18.97 -6.57 -2.67
C THR A 78 -19.14 -5.08 -2.84
N GLY A 79 -18.25 -4.31 -2.21
CA GLY A 79 -18.31 -2.87 -2.22
C GLY A 79 -17.07 -2.19 -2.77
N LEU A 80 -17.19 -0.89 -2.90
CA LEU A 80 -16.12 0.05 -3.23
C LEU A 80 -16.05 1.11 -2.13
N VAL A 81 -14.85 1.64 -1.89
CA VAL A 81 -14.68 2.76 -0.98
C VAL A 81 -15.40 3.98 -1.54
N ARG A 82 -16.30 4.56 -0.75
CA ARG A 82 -16.99 5.81 -1.08
C ARG A 82 -16.32 7.00 -0.43
N LYS A 83 -15.91 6.86 0.84
CA LYS A 83 -15.28 7.91 1.64
C LYS A 83 -14.48 7.32 2.78
N ILE A 84 -13.36 7.96 3.07
CA ILE A 84 -12.54 7.72 4.26
C ILE A 84 -12.76 8.89 5.24
N ASP A 85 -12.96 8.59 6.51
CA ASP A 85 -12.99 9.61 7.58
C ASP A 85 -11.57 9.96 8.00
N ALA A 86 -10.89 10.74 7.16
CA ALA A 86 -9.52 11.18 7.40
C ALA A 86 -9.37 11.98 8.70
N VAL A 87 -10.40 12.72 9.12
CA VAL A 87 -10.37 13.51 10.35
C VAL A 87 -10.31 12.61 11.58
N ALA A 88 -11.15 11.57 11.62
CA ALA A 88 -11.16 10.63 12.74
C ALA A 88 -9.86 9.80 12.77
N ILE A 89 -9.35 9.38 11.61
CA ILE A 89 -8.08 8.66 11.51
C ILE A 89 -6.91 9.54 12.02
N ARG A 90 -6.81 10.79 11.55
CA ARG A 90 -5.75 11.72 12.02
C ARG A 90 -5.79 11.92 13.53
N ARG A 91 -6.98 12.13 14.10
CA ARG A 91 -7.12 12.24 15.56
C ARG A 91 -6.57 11.02 16.31
N ALA A 92 -6.81 9.82 15.77
CA ALA A 92 -6.27 8.60 16.37
C ALA A 92 -4.74 8.54 16.23
N ILE A 93 -4.19 8.87 15.07
CA ILE A 93 -2.73 8.92 14.82
C ILE A 93 -2.07 9.98 15.72
N ASP A 94 -2.68 11.14 15.91
CA ASP A 94 -2.16 12.23 16.75
C ASP A 94 -2.02 11.83 18.23
N THR A 95 -2.72 10.79 18.69
CA THR A 95 -2.51 10.19 20.03
C THR A 95 -1.33 9.23 20.10
N GLY A 96 -0.60 9.04 19.00
CA GLY A 96 0.48 8.04 18.89
C GLY A 96 -0.02 6.62 18.64
N ALA A 97 -1.30 6.44 18.31
CA ALA A 97 -1.87 5.12 18.05
C ALA A 97 -1.61 4.65 16.62
N LEU A 98 -1.50 3.35 16.46
CA LEU A 98 -1.57 2.68 15.17
C LEU A 98 -3.04 2.50 14.79
N VAL A 99 -3.44 3.02 13.63
CA VAL A 99 -4.81 2.86 13.15
C VAL A 99 -4.89 1.66 12.20
N MET A 100 -5.69 0.68 12.60
CA MET A 100 -5.91 -0.55 11.85
C MET A 100 -7.25 -0.51 11.12
N LEU A 101 -7.22 -0.61 9.79
CA LEU A 101 -8.40 -0.70 8.94
C LEU A 101 -8.58 -2.12 8.43
N SER A 102 -9.81 -2.62 8.53
CA SER A 102 -10.20 -3.89 7.89
C SER A 102 -10.69 -3.63 6.47
N PRO A 103 -10.69 -4.65 5.58
CA PRO A 103 -11.23 -4.54 4.22
C PRO A 103 -12.77 -4.55 4.23
N PHE A 104 -13.35 -3.74 5.09
CA PHE A 104 -14.78 -3.56 5.24
C PHE A 104 -15.16 -2.09 5.28
N GLY A 105 -16.33 -1.79 4.75
CA GLY A 105 -16.95 -0.50 4.90
C GLY A 105 -18.46 -0.65 5.11
N PHE A 106 -19.07 0.39 5.61
CA PHE A 106 -20.50 0.41 5.88
C PHE A 106 -21.20 1.47 5.01
N SER A 107 -22.37 1.14 4.50
CA SER A 107 -23.23 2.14 3.87
C SER A 107 -23.82 3.09 4.91
N HIS A 108 -24.46 4.16 4.46
CA HIS A 108 -25.20 5.05 5.36
C HIS A 108 -26.40 4.39 6.03
N THR A 109 -26.86 3.24 5.50
CA THR A 109 -27.91 2.41 6.09
C THR A 109 -27.38 1.36 7.06
N GLY A 110 -26.05 1.32 7.28
CA GLY A 110 -25.43 0.37 8.21
C GLY A 110 -25.14 -1.01 7.59
N GLU A 111 -25.36 -1.18 6.30
CA GLU A 111 -25.09 -2.42 5.60
C GLU A 111 -23.56 -2.59 5.39
N ALA A 112 -23.06 -3.78 5.70
CA ALA A 112 -21.64 -4.10 5.55
C ALA A 112 -21.30 -4.55 4.14
N PHE A 113 -20.16 -4.10 3.64
CA PHE A 113 -19.59 -4.49 2.35
C PHE A 113 -18.16 -4.97 2.50
N ASN A 114 -17.85 -6.08 1.83
CA ASN A 114 -16.49 -6.58 1.66
C ASN A 114 -15.79 -5.76 0.58
N LEU A 115 -14.68 -5.14 0.93
CA LEU A 115 -13.89 -4.26 0.06
C LEU A 115 -12.58 -4.95 -0.33
N THR A 116 -11.97 -4.47 -1.38
CA THR A 116 -10.59 -4.83 -1.71
C THR A 116 -9.65 -4.07 -0.78
N MET A 117 -8.72 -4.79 -0.13
CA MET A 117 -7.80 -4.17 0.84
C MET A 117 -6.95 -3.09 0.19
N GLU A 118 -6.53 -3.30 -1.04
CA GLU A 118 -5.73 -2.36 -1.83
C GLU A 118 -6.53 -1.08 -2.15
N ASP A 119 -7.85 -1.18 -2.40
CA ASP A 119 -8.71 -0.01 -2.57
C ASP A 119 -8.84 0.79 -1.26
N VAL A 120 -9.02 0.10 -0.13
CA VAL A 120 -9.06 0.74 1.20
C VAL A 120 -7.74 1.43 1.52
N ALA A 121 -6.61 0.75 1.32
CA ALA A 121 -5.28 1.29 1.57
C ALA A 121 -5.00 2.52 0.70
N THR A 122 -5.26 2.42 -0.61
CA THR A 122 -5.06 3.53 -1.56
C THR A 122 -5.96 4.72 -1.24
N ALA A 123 -7.25 4.48 -1.01
CA ALA A 123 -8.18 5.54 -0.66
C ALA A 123 -7.81 6.23 0.66
N THR A 124 -7.29 5.46 1.63
CA THR A 124 -6.81 5.99 2.91
C THR A 124 -5.56 6.82 2.74
N ALA A 125 -4.56 6.32 2.00
CA ALA A 125 -3.33 7.06 1.71
C ALA A 125 -3.63 8.40 1.02
N ILE A 126 -4.50 8.40 0.02
CA ILE A 126 -4.94 9.62 -0.69
C ILE A 126 -5.66 10.58 0.27
N ALA A 127 -6.62 10.09 1.07
CA ALA A 127 -7.40 10.93 1.99
C ALA A 127 -6.54 11.54 3.10
N LEU A 128 -5.49 10.85 3.53
CA LEU A 128 -4.53 11.30 4.52
C LEU A 128 -3.38 12.12 3.91
N GLN A 129 -3.25 12.17 2.58
CA GLN A 129 -2.04 12.69 1.93
C GLN A 129 -0.79 12.07 2.58
N ALA A 130 -0.76 10.74 2.56
CA ALA A 130 0.32 9.99 3.17
C ALA A 130 1.62 10.14 2.36
N ASP A 131 2.76 10.21 3.04
CA ASP A 131 4.06 10.27 2.39
C ASP A 131 4.35 8.98 1.62
N LYS A 132 3.92 7.83 2.15
CA LYS A 132 4.18 6.51 1.55
C LYS A 132 2.95 5.60 1.64
N LEU A 133 2.74 4.82 0.58
CA LEU A 133 1.83 3.67 0.54
C LEU A 133 2.65 2.42 0.26
N LEU A 134 2.56 1.41 1.14
CA LEU A 134 3.33 0.19 1.02
C LEU A 134 2.38 -1.02 0.91
N PHE A 135 2.50 -1.77 -0.17
CA PHE A 135 1.81 -3.04 -0.37
C PHE A 135 2.77 -4.20 -0.06
N MET A 136 2.50 -4.91 1.04
CA MET A 136 3.19 -6.16 1.36
C MET A 136 2.50 -7.31 0.63
N THR A 137 3.18 -7.91 -0.35
CA THR A 137 2.56 -8.82 -1.34
C THR A 137 3.35 -10.11 -1.54
N GLU A 138 2.75 -11.09 -2.24
CA GLU A 138 3.48 -12.26 -2.73
C GLU A 138 4.41 -11.91 -3.90
N VAL A 139 4.16 -10.79 -4.56
CA VAL A 139 4.93 -10.32 -5.70
C VAL A 139 6.21 -9.66 -5.19
N ALA A 140 7.35 -10.05 -5.75
CA ALA A 140 8.63 -9.49 -5.36
C ALA A 140 8.81 -8.01 -5.79
N GLY A 141 8.07 -7.57 -6.78
CA GLY A 141 8.13 -6.24 -7.38
C GLY A 141 7.80 -6.31 -8.87
N VAL A 142 7.97 -5.20 -9.54
CA VAL A 142 7.80 -5.10 -11.00
C VAL A 142 9.14 -5.45 -11.66
N ARG A 143 9.11 -6.36 -12.64
CA ARG A 143 10.33 -6.76 -13.35
C ARG A 143 10.56 -5.87 -14.56
N GLU A 144 11.81 -5.66 -14.94
CA GLU A 144 12.17 -4.95 -16.17
C GLU A 144 11.58 -5.66 -17.40
N ASN A 145 11.64 -7.00 -17.41
CA ASN A 145 10.97 -7.83 -18.39
C ASN A 145 9.99 -8.77 -17.69
N GLN A 146 8.69 -8.53 -17.85
CA GLN A 146 7.62 -9.30 -17.20
C GLN A 146 7.52 -10.75 -17.69
N ASP A 147 8.01 -11.03 -18.90
CA ASP A 147 7.99 -12.38 -19.49
C ASP A 147 9.18 -13.23 -19.04
N ASP A 148 10.19 -12.64 -18.40
CA ASP A 148 11.38 -13.33 -17.91
C ASP A 148 11.39 -13.38 -16.36
N PRO A 149 11.17 -14.56 -15.77
CA PRO A 149 11.19 -14.75 -14.32
C PRO A 149 12.52 -14.41 -13.64
N ASP A 150 13.61 -14.43 -14.39
CA ASP A 150 14.97 -14.14 -13.90
C ASP A 150 15.39 -12.69 -14.15
N SER A 151 14.54 -11.89 -14.82
CA SER A 151 14.78 -10.46 -15.02
C SER A 151 14.88 -9.72 -13.69
N ALA A 152 15.75 -8.72 -13.63
CA ALA A 152 15.88 -7.84 -12.48
C ALA A 152 14.57 -7.14 -12.12
N ILE A 153 14.41 -6.84 -10.85
CA ILE A 153 13.30 -6.01 -10.37
C ILE A 153 13.67 -4.56 -10.60
N ASP A 154 12.75 -3.82 -11.20
CA ASP A 154 12.88 -2.37 -11.32
C ASP A 154 12.57 -1.74 -9.96
N THR A 155 13.61 -1.25 -9.30
CA THR A 155 13.49 -0.75 -7.92
C THR A 155 12.85 0.64 -7.86
N GLU A 156 12.94 1.42 -8.96
CA GLU A 156 12.37 2.77 -9.03
C GLU A 156 11.72 3.05 -10.37
N LEU A 157 10.40 3.15 -10.38
CA LEU A 157 9.59 3.49 -11.54
C LEU A 157 9.06 4.92 -11.45
N ALA A 158 9.40 5.76 -12.43
CA ALA A 158 8.69 7.02 -12.60
C ALA A 158 7.21 6.75 -12.93
N LEU A 159 6.30 7.57 -12.43
CA LEU A 159 4.86 7.44 -12.65
C LEU A 159 4.49 7.32 -14.14
N ALA A 160 5.17 8.06 -15.00
CA ALA A 160 4.97 7.98 -16.46
C ALA A 160 5.35 6.61 -17.03
N ASP A 161 6.42 5.98 -16.51
CA ASP A 161 6.86 4.66 -16.92
C ASP A 161 5.93 3.58 -16.38
N ALA A 162 5.52 3.68 -15.11
CA ALA A 162 4.55 2.80 -14.50
C ALA A 162 3.23 2.77 -15.28
N LYS A 163 2.72 3.93 -15.73
CA LYS A 163 1.53 4.04 -16.58
C LYS A 163 1.72 3.36 -17.94
N ARG A 164 2.90 3.57 -18.57
CA ARG A 164 3.21 2.94 -19.86
C ARG A 164 3.31 1.42 -19.74
N MET A 165 3.88 0.94 -18.64
CA MET A 165 3.96 -0.49 -18.33
C MET A 165 2.59 -1.06 -18.07
N LEU A 166 1.79 -0.42 -17.22
CA LEU A 166 0.42 -0.84 -16.91
C LEU A 166 -0.47 -0.94 -18.16
N ALA A 167 -0.29 -0.04 -19.13
CA ALA A 167 -1.03 -0.07 -20.39
C ALA A 167 -0.67 -1.28 -21.28
N LYS A 168 0.51 -1.89 -21.10
CA LYS A 168 0.97 -3.07 -21.84
C LYS A 168 0.63 -4.39 -21.13
N LEU A 169 0.46 -4.35 -19.81
CA LEU A 169 0.12 -5.54 -19.03
C LEU A 169 -1.31 -5.99 -19.32
N PRO A 170 -1.58 -7.30 -19.28
CA PRO A 170 -2.95 -7.81 -19.35
C PRO A 170 -3.75 -7.26 -18.16
N ARG A 171 -5.06 -7.10 -18.37
CA ARG A 171 -5.95 -6.72 -17.26
C ARG A 171 -5.85 -7.77 -16.15
N PRO A 172 -5.72 -7.34 -14.89
CA PRO A 172 -5.59 -8.29 -13.79
C PRO A 172 -6.86 -9.15 -13.68
N THR A 173 -6.66 -10.45 -13.65
CA THR A 173 -7.72 -11.44 -13.47
C THR A 173 -7.77 -11.95 -12.04
N GLN A 174 -6.65 -11.83 -11.32
CA GLN A 174 -6.49 -12.24 -9.93
C GLN A 174 -5.81 -11.14 -9.11
N PRO A 175 -6.06 -11.09 -7.79
CA PRO A 175 -5.44 -10.09 -6.91
C PRO A 175 -3.93 -10.27 -6.72
N THR A 176 -3.34 -11.36 -7.22
CA THR A 176 -1.90 -11.65 -7.16
C THR A 176 -1.13 -11.14 -8.38
N ASP A 177 -1.81 -10.62 -9.38
CA ASP A 177 -1.16 -10.12 -10.59
C ASP A 177 -0.42 -8.81 -10.30
N VAL A 178 0.78 -8.64 -10.85
CA VAL A 178 1.59 -7.40 -10.73
C VAL A 178 0.78 -6.19 -11.18
N ALA A 179 0.04 -6.31 -12.27
CA ALA A 179 -0.80 -5.24 -12.79
C ALA A 179 -1.87 -4.78 -11.78
N PHE A 180 -2.32 -5.68 -10.89
CA PHE A 180 -3.28 -5.35 -9.85
C PHE A 180 -2.70 -4.36 -8.83
N TYR A 181 -1.48 -4.61 -8.33
CA TYR A 181 -0.84 -3.69 -7.38
C TYR A 181 -0.35 -2.41 -8.07
N LEU A 182 0.23 -2.55 -9.26
CA LEU A 182 0.76 -1.41 -10.00
C LEU A 182 -0.33 -0.35 -10.31
N GLN A 183 -1.57 -0.78 -10.64
CA GLN A 183 -2.68 0.17 -10.85
C GLN A 183 -3.02 0.98 -9.60
N TYR A 184 -2.93 0.40 -8.41
CA TYR A 184 -3.18 1.10 -7.16
C TYR A 184 -2.02 2.04 -6.79
N CYS A 185 -0.78 1.65 -7.06
CA CYS A 185 0.39 2.53 -6.91
C CYS A 185 0.27 3.75 -7.83
N VAL A 186 -0.03 3.54 -9.10
CA VAL A 186 -0.25 4.63 -10.08
C VAL A 186 -1.37 5.56 -9.60
N ARG A 187 -2.52 5.00 -9.19
CA ARG A 187 -3.66 5.79 -8.70
C ARG A 187 -3.31 6.61 -7.46
N ALA A 188 -2.51 6.06 -6.54
CA ALA A 188 -2.09 6.78 -5.33
C ALA A 188 -1.17 7.95 -5.66
N CYS A 189 -0.14 7.72 -6.49
CA CYS A 189 0.80 8.77 -6.89
C CYS A 189 0.13 9.86 -7.73
N GLU A 190 -0.79 9.51 -8.66
CA GLU A 190 -1.60 10.50 -9.40
C GLU A 190 -2.43 11.41 -8.50
N ALA A 191 -2.83 10.90 -7.33
CA ALA A 191 -3.62 11.64 -6.35
C ALA A 191 -2.77 12.35 -5.27
N GLY A 192 -1.44 12.38 -5.43
CA GLY A 192 -0.54 13.17 -4.58
C GLY A 192 0.09 12.40 -3.41
N VAL A 193 0.01 11.07 -3.37
CA VAL A 193 0.86 10.26 -2.48
C VAL A 193 2.27 10.27 -3.09
N GLU A 194 3.27 10.70 -2.31
CA GLU A 194 4.62 10.92 -2.84
C GLU A 194 5.25 9.64 -3.39
N ARG A 195 5.07 8.51 -2.69
CA ARG A 195 5.67 7.22 -3.03
C ARG A 195 4.72 6.07 -2.77
N SER A 196 4.70 5.12 -3.68
CA SER A 196 3.95 3.87 -3.51
C SER A 196 4.84 2.69 -3.79
N HIS A 197 4.81 1.66 -2.93
CA HIS A 197 5.77 0.56 -2.97
C HIS A 197 5.05 -0.78 -3.08
N ILE A 198 5.66 -1.71 -3.81
CA ILE A 198 5.26 -3.13 -3.89
C ILE A 198 6.42 -3.93 -3.29
N LEU A 199 6.18 -4.62 -2.17
CA LEU A 199 7.20 -5.29 -1.36
C LEU A 199 6.88 -6.77 -1.17
N PRO A 200 7.89 -7.67 -1.22
CA PRO A 200 7.71 -9.07 -0.90
C PRO A 200 7.52 -9.28 0.60
N PHE A 201 6.38 -9.82 1.03
CA PHE A 201 6.19 -10.16 2.45
C PHE A 201 6.96 -11.42 2.87
N ALA A 202 7.38 -12.26 1.92
CA ALA A 202 8.13 -13.48 2.21
C ALA A 202 9.59 -13.24 2.62
N VAL A 203 10.11 -12.02 2.45
CA VAL A 203 11.48 -11.65 2.83
C VAL A 203 11.45 -11.04 4.23
N ASP A 204 12.17 -11.66 5.15
CA ASP A 204 12.27 -11.14 6.52
C ASP A 204 13.00 -9.79 6.53
N GLY A 205 12.40 -8.82 7.23
CA GLY A 205 12.93 -7.46 7.28
C GLY A 205 12.67 -6.61 6.03
N ALA A 206 11.90 -7.08 5.04
CA ALA A 206 11.63 -6.34 3.80
C ALA A 206 11.16 -4.90 4.03
N LEU A 207 10.25 -4.70 4.99
CA LEU A 207 9.76 -3.36 5.34
C LEU A 207 10.87 -2.45 5.85
N LEU A 208 11.77 -2.98 6.69
CA LEU A 208 12.89 -2.20 7.23
C LEU A 208 13.92 -1.87 6.14
N GLN A 209 14.21 -2.83 5.27
CA GLN A 209 15.11 -2.61 4.13
C GLN A 209 14.55 -1.52 3.22
N GLU A 210 13.27 -1.58 2.85
CA GLU A 210 12.66 -0.58 1.97
C GLU A 210 12.63 0.82 2.58
N VAL A 211 12.38 0.94 3.88
CA VAL A 211 12.22 2.25 4.52
C VAL A 211 13.57 2.88 4.88
N TYR A 212 14.58 2.08 5.21
CA TYR A 212 15.84 2.56 5.79
C TYR A 212 17.09 2.34 4.93
N THR A 213 16.99 1.67 3.78
CA THR A 213 18.12 1.53 2.85
C THR A 213 17.84 2.27 1.53
N HIS A 214 18.90 2.67 0.84
CA HIS A 214 18.82 3.39 -0.42
C HIS A 214 18.27 2.51 -1.56
N ASP A 215 18.74 1.27 -1.63
CA ASP A 215 18.46 0.39 -2.78
C ASP A 215 17.09 -0.30 -2.67
N GLY A 216 16.48 -0.29 -1.46
CA GLY A 216 15.21 -0.96 -1.22
C GLY A 216 15.24 -2.46 -1.47
N ILE A 217 14.08 -3.08 -1.63
CA ILE A 217 13.95 -4.51 -1.94
C ILE A 217 12.83 -4.81 -2.93
N GLY A 218 11.92 -3.88 -3.11
CA GLY A 218 10.75 -3.99 -3.97
C GLY A 218 10.80 -3.03 -5.13
N THR A 219 9.62 -2.60 -5.57
CA THR A 219 9.46 -1.55 -6.57
C THR A 219 8.78 -0.34 -5.95
N MET A 220 9.40 0.81 -6.07
CA MET A 220 8.87 2.10 -5.70
C MET A 220 8.36 2.84 -6.93
N VAL A 221 7.13 3.34 -6.86
CA VAL A 221 6.57 4.25 -7.87
C VAL A 221 6.58 5.67 -7.31
N VAL A 222 7.14 6.62 -8.05
CA VAL A 222 7.28 8.03 -7.68
C VAL A 222 6.84 8.94 -8.83
N ASP A 223 6.45 10.16 -8.53
CA ASP A 223 6.03 11.11 -9.59
C ASP A 223 7.22 11.46 -10.49
N GLU A 224 8.34 11.85 -9.92
CA GLU A 224 9.61 12.02 -10.62
C GLU A 224 10.69 11.20 -9.94
N LYS A 225 11.60 10.59 -10.72
CA LYS A 225 12.74 9.87 -10.12
C LYS A 225 13.55 10.84 -9.24
N LEU A 226 13.78 10.42 -7.99
CA LEU A 226 14.42 11.25 -6.98
C LEU A 226 15.86 11.60 -7.33
N GLU A 227 16.53 10.76 -8.11
CA GLU A 227 17.91 10.93 -8.51
C GLU A 227 18.11 10.47 -9.96
N SER A 228 18.26 11.40 -10.87
CA SER A 228 18.95 11.12 -12.12
C SER A 228 20.44 11.46 -11.92
N LEU A 229 21.22 10.50 -11.43
CA LEU A 229 22.68 10.65 -11.43
C LEU A 229 23.14 10.80 -12.89
N ARG A 230 23.68 11.93 -13.23
CA ARG A 230 24.31 12.22 -14.51
C ARG A 230 25.68 12.86 -14.28
N GLU A 231 26.53 12.77 -15.25
CA GLU A 231 27.78 13.53 -15.24
C GLU A 231 27.49 15.04 -15.19
N ALA A 232 28.20 15.73 -14.30
CA ALA A 232 28.07 17.17 -14.15
C ALA A 232 28.54 17.88 -15.42
N THR A 233 27.79 18.86 -15.85
CA THR A 233 28.11 19.72 -16.98
C THR A 233 28.62 21.07 -16.48
N PRO A 234 29.28 21.88 -17.32
CA PRO A 234 29.70 23.24 -16.96
C PRO A 234 28.59 24.13 -16.43
N ASP A 235 27.33 23.87 -16.82
CA ASP A 235 26.16 24.64 -16.38
C ASP A 235 25.80 24.34 -14.92
N ASP A 236 26.24 23.21 -14.36
CA ASP A 236 25.97 22.79 -12.98
C ASP A 236 26.95 23.42 -11.96
N ILE A 237 28.04 24.05 -12.41
CA ILE A 237 29.10 24.60 -11.56
C ILE A 237 28.54 25.54 -10.49
N GLY A 238 27.62 26.42 -10.86
CA GLY A 238 27.01 27.35 -9.92
C GLY A 238 26.25 26.66 -8.80
N SER A 239 25.47 25.63 -9.13
CA SER A 239 24.70 24.82 -8.17
C SER A 239 25.59 23.98 -7.28
N LEU A 240 26.67 23.41 -7.84
CA LEU A 240 27.66 22.63 -7.08
C LEU A 240 28.42 23.51 -6.08
N ILE A 241 28.84 24.70 -6.48
CA ILE A 241 29.50 25.66 -5.58
C ILE A 241 28.54 26.06 -4.46
N ALA A 242 27.29 26.39 -4.76
CA ALA A 242 26.30 26.76 -3.77
C ALA A 242 25.98 25.61 -2.78
N LEU A 243 26.09 24.34 -3.22
CA LEU A 243 25.94 23.18 -2.37
C LEU A 243 27.14 22.97 -1.42
N ILE A 244 28.35 23.26 -1.88
CA ILE A 244 29.59 23.00 -1.15
C ILE A 244 29.95 24.17 -0.23
N GLU A 245 29.66 25.40 -0.61
CA GLU A 245 30.05 26.63 0.12
C GLU A 245 29.66 26.63 1.62
N PRO A 246 28.45 26.15 2.04
CA PRO A 246 28.10 26.07 3.45
C PRO A 246 29.05 25.15 4.24
N PHE A 247 29.45 24.02 3.67
CA PHE A 247 30.33 23.02 4.30
C PHE A 247 31.80 23.46 4.36
N GLU A 248 32.23 24.31 3.42
CA GLU A 248 33.54 24.96 3.49
C GLU A 248 33.53 26.07 4.57
N ARG A 249 32.41 26.76 4.73
CA ARG A 249 32.27 27.87 5.70
C ARG A 249 32.20 27.40 7.15
N ASP A 250 31.59 26.24 7.40
CA ASP A 250 31.53 25.60 8.72
C ASP A 250 32.75 24.74 9.06
N GLY A 251 33.67 24.55 8.11
CA GLY A 251 34.92 23.78 8.27
C GLY A 251 34.74 22.28 8.17
N THR A 252 33.60 21.78 7.70
CA THR A 252 33.34 20.35 7.47
C THR A 252 34.08 19.84 6.24
N LEU A 253 34.30 20.70 5.23
CA LEU A 253 35.14 20.43 4.06
C LEU A 253 36.38 21.34 4.11
N VAL A 254 37.56 20.72 3.98
CA VAL A 254 38.84 21.42 3.88
C VAL A 254 39.17 21.62 2.40
N LYS A 255 39.56 22.83 2.03
CA LYS A 255 40.06 23.16 0.68
C LYS A 255 41.25 22.31 0.28
#